data_60c3fbfd1dc91e6c8cb87cb23801ac3a
#
_entry.id   60c3fbfd1dc91e6c8cb87cb23801ac3a
#
_cell.length_a   1.000
_cell.length_b   1.000
_cell.length_c   1.000
_cell.angle_alpha   90.00
_cell.angle_beta   90.00
_cell.angle_gamma   90.00
#
_symmetry.space_group_name_H-M   'P 1'
#
loop_
_entity.id
_entity.type
_entity.pdbx_description
1 polymer ?
#
loop_
_entity_poly.entity_id
_entity_poly.type
_entity_poly.pdbx_seq_one_letter_code
_entity_poly.pdbx_strand_id
1 'polypeptide(L)'
;MKYYIFLSLCLLISINSFNLRSTKQYYDSYVMSLYWVNGYCKEYNCTNPDLDKLEPNILTIHGLWPSLKSGKMLDPCTSGVKIEETDPELFSELKKSWTTFYGTYTDFWEHEYNKHGYCMVQEYNWDGYEDYFRFTNNLYKALFKNIIQQVYH
;
A
#
# COMPACT_ATOMS: atom_id res chain seq x y z
N MET A 1 -16.23 -26.13 14.35
CA MET A 1 -15.05 -25.26 14.22
C MET A 1 -14.92 -24.90 12.74
N LYS A 2 -15.31 -23.69 12.36
CA LYS A 2 -15.16 -23.21 10.96
C LYS A 2 -13.81 -22.51 10.85
N TYR A 3 -12.90 -23.11 10.11
CA TYR A 3 -11.62 -22.47 9.78
C TYR A 3 -11.89 -21.42 8.69
N TYR A 4 -11.76 -20.16 9.04
CA TYR A 4 -11.78 -19.07 8.07
C TYR A 4 -10.36 -18.91 7.53
N ILE A 5 -10.20 -19.22 6.25
CA ILE A 5 -8.92 -19.01 5.55
C ILE A 5 -8.80 -17.51 5.28
N PHE A 6 -7.91 -16.85 6.00
CA PHE A 6 -7.47 -15.50 5.63
C PHE A 6 -6.62 -15.62 4.35
N LEU A 7 -7.22 -15.34 3.21
CA LEU A 7 -6.44 -15.16 1.99
C LEU A 7 -5.76 -13.78 2.06
N SER A 8 -4.56 -13.75 2.65
CA SER A 8 -3.59 -12.68 2.39
C SER A 8 -2.97 -12.98 1.03
N LEU A 9 -3.42 -12.30 -0.01
CA LEU A 9 -2.83 -12.42 -1.34
C LEU A 9 -1.53 -11.63 -1.35
N CYS A 10 -0.41 -12.29 -1.01
CA CYS A 10 0.93 -11.73 -1.19
C CYS A 10 1.35 -11.94 -2.65
N LEU A 11 1.25 -10.91 -3.47
CA LEU A 11 1.86 -10.91 -4.80
C LEU A 11 3.34 -10.55 -4.67
N LEU A 12 4.22 -11.52 -4.89
CA LEU A 12 5.64 -11.28 -5.03
C LEU A 12 5.92 -10.81 -6.46
N ILE A 13 6.18 -9.52 -6.61
CA ILE A 13 6.58 -8.95 -7.90
C ILE A 13 8.09 -8.88 -7.94
N SER A 14 8.70 -9.70 -8.80
CA SER A 14 10.12 -9.61 -9.10
C SER A 14 10.31 -8.55 -10.19
N ILE A 15 10.65 -7.34 -9.81
CA ILE A 15 11.01 -6.28 -10.76
C ILE A 15 12.49 -6.48 -11.11
N ASN A 16 12.76 -6.86 -12.36
CA ASN A 16 14.12 -6.91 -12.88
C ASN A 16 14.72 -5.50 -12.85
N SER A 17 15.79 -5.35 -12.11
CA SER A 17 16.49 -4.11 -11.82
C SER A 17 16.94 -3.41 -13.10
N PHE A 18 16.40 -2.23 -13.37
CA PHE A 18 17.08 -1.24 -14.16
C PHE A 18 18.34 -0.81 -13.40
N ASN A 19 19.50 -0.91 -14.05
CA ASN A 19 20.81 -0.56 -13.49
C ASN A 19 20.89 0.95 -13.17
N LEU A 20 20.49 1.33 -11.98
CA LEU A 20 20.92 2.57 -11.34
C LEU A 20 21.96 2.17 -10.28
N ARG A 21 23.17 2.68 -10.41
CA ARG A 21 24.23 2.52 -9.41
C ARG A 21 23.77 3.12 -8.09
N SER A 22 23.20 2.31 -7.23
CA SER A 22 22.98 2.64 -5.82
C SER A 22 23.88 1.78 -4.95
N THR A 23 24.67 2.44 -4.16
CA THR A 23 25.54 1.86 -3.14
C THR A 23 24.72 1.64 -1.87
N LYS A 24 24.18 0.49 -1.66
CA LYS A 24 23.44 -0.09 -0.54
C LYS A 24 21.97 -0.28 -0.81
N GLN A 25 21.65 -1.36 -1.48
CA GLN A 25 20.29 -1.88 -1.50
C GLN A 25 19.99 -2.50 -0.13
N TYR A 26 19.09 -1.88 0.62
CA TYR A 26 18.66 -2.40 1.93
C TYR A 26 17.55 -3.44 1.80
N TYR A 27 16.91 -3.56 0.62
CA TYR A 27 15.84 -4.49 0.32
C TYR A 27 15.91 -4.94 -1.14
N ASP A 28 15.36 -6.12 -1.45
CA ASP A 28 15.42 -6.76 -2.76
C ASP A 28 14.06 -7.21 -3.28
N SER A 29 13.00 -6.86 -2.57
CA SER A 29 11.61 -7.15 -2.92
C SER A 29 10.66 -6.13 -2.30
N TYR A 30 9.41 -6.12 -2.80
CA TYR A 30 8.32 -5.31 -2.29
C TYR A 30 7.11 -6.20 -2.02
N VAL A 31 6.42 -5.93 -0.94
CA VAL A 31 5.14 -6.55 -0.62
C VAL A 31 4.05 -5.49 -0.78
N MET A 32 3.19 -5.67 -1.78
CA MET A 32 1.93 -4.93 -1.87
C MET A 32 0.90 -5.64 -1.00
N SER A 33 0.56 -5.05 0.13
CA SER A 33 -0.47 -5.57 1.02
C SER A 33 -1.83 -4.93 0.69
N LEU A 34 -2.86 -5.75 0.57
CA LEU A 34 -4.21 -5.30 0.25
C LEU A 34 -5.21 -5.79 1.30
N TYR A 35 -6.24 -4.98 1.55
CA TYR A 35 -7.40 -5.36 2.34
C TYR A 35 -8.58 -5.70 1.43
N TRP A 36 -9.27 -6.79 1.75
CA TRP A 36 -10.63 -7.01 1.26
C TRP A 36 -11.61 -6.33 2.21
N VAL A 37 -12.14 -5.20 1.78
CA VAL A 37 -12.95 -4.29 2.61
C VAL A 37 -14.12 -5.03 3.28
N ASN A 38 -14.94 -5.74 2.50
CA ASN A 38 -16.12 -6.42 3.03
C ASN A 38 -15.76 -7.53 4.04
N GLY A 39 -14.67 -8.26 3.78
CA GLY A 39 -14.21 -9.30 4.69
C GLY A 39 -13.66 -8.72 6.00
N TYR A 40 -12.89 -7.66 5.89
CA TYR A 40 -12.33 -6.98 7.06
C TYR A 40 -13.43 -6.36 7.93
N CYS A 41 -14.34 -5.59 7.35
CA CYS A 41 -15.40 -4.92 8.10
C CYS A 41 -16.52 -5.86 8.61
N LYS A 42 -16.58 -7.08 8.09
CA LYS A 42 -17.46 -8.13 8.66
C LYS A 42 -16.91 -8.66 9.99
N GLU A 43 -15.59 -8.72 10.13
CA GLU A 43 -14.92 -9.20 11.34
C GLU A 43 -14.70 -8.08 12.36
N TYR A 44 -14.39 -6.88 11.86
CA TYR A 44 -14.06 -5.71 12.67
C TYR A 44 -15.08 -4.59 12.46
N ASN A 45 -15.39 -3.85 13.51
CA ASN A 45 -16.36 -2.75 13.44
C ASN A 45 -15.73 -1.51 12.78
N CYS A 46 -15.78 -1.43 11.45
CA CYS A 46 -15.28 -0.27 10.68
C CYS A 46 -16.16 0.96 10.95
N THR A 47 -15.53 2.11 11.10
CA THR A 47 -16.23 3.37 11.45
C THR A 47 -16.11 4.48 10.41
N ASN A 48 -15.31 4.28 9.35
CA ASN A 48 -15.16 5.28 8.30
C ASN A 48 -16.38 5.27 7.37
N PRO A 49 -17.14 6.38 7.26
CA PRO A 49 -18.36 6.45 6.43
C PRO A 49 -18.07 6.42 4.92
N ASP A 50 -16.83 6.63 4.50
CA ASP A 50 -16.46 6.56 3.08
C ASP A 50 -16.43 5.12 2.55
N LEU A 51 -16.39 4.13 3.43
CA LEU A 51 -16.42 2.72 3.04
C LEU A 51 -17.72 2.35 2.29
N ASP A 52 -18.85 2.98 2.63
CA ASP A 52 -20.13 2.77 1.97
C ASP A 52 -20.15 3.30 0.52
N LYS A 53 -19.19 4.14 0.15
CA LYS A 53 -19.04 4.72 -1.20
C LYS A 53 -18.18 3.88 -2.12
N LEU A 54 -17.53 2.85 -1.58
CA LEU A 54 -16.63 1.98 -2.34
C LEU A 54 -17.43 0.92 -3.11
N GLU A 55 -16.87 0.48 -4.24
CA GLU A 55 -17.45 -0.63 -5.00
C GLU A 55 -17.48 -1.91 -4.15
N PRO A 56 -18.54 -2.73 -4.27
CA PRO A 56 -18.62 -4.01 -3.58
C PRO A 56 -17.42 -4.92 -3.91
N ASN A 57 -16.90 -5.59 -2.89
CA ASN A 57 -15.77 -6.52 -3.00
C ASN A 57 -14.44 -5.92 -3.47
N ILE A 58 -14.30 -4.60 -3.38
CA ILE A 58 -13.02 -3.95 -3.70
C ILE A 58 -11.90 -4.42 -2.77
N LEU A 59 -10.71 -4.56 -3.34
CA LEU A 59 -9.46 -4.64 -2.60
C LEU A 59 -8.87 -3.23 -2.51
N THR A 60 -8.50 -2.77 -1.32
CA THR A 60 -7.86 -1.48 -1.11
C THR A 60 -6.42 -1.67 -0.65
N ILE A 61 -5.58 -0.68 -0.87
CA ILE A 61 -4.19 -0.72 -0.43
C ILE A 61 -4.15 -0.68 1.10
N HIS A 62 -3.37 -1.61 1.71
CA HIS A 62 -2.88 -1.46 3.07
C HIS A 62 -1.57 -0.69 3.05
N GLY A 63 -0.60 -1.16 2.27
CA GLY A 63 0.69 -0.52 2.10
C GLY A 63 1.57 -1.19 1.06
N LEU A 64 2.67 -0.52 0.71
CA LEU A 64 3.76 -1.07 -0.09
C LEU A 64 5.03 -1.10 0.77
N TRP A 65 5.50 -2.31 1.07
CA TRP A 65 6.54 -2.53 2.05
C TRP A 65 7.82 -3.04 1.42
N PRO A 66 8.92 -2.31 1.51
CA PRO A 66 10.24 -2.84 1.19
C PRO A 66 10.53 -4.07 2.05
N SER A 67 11.04 -5.12 1.44
CA SER A 67 11.24 -6.41 2.09
C SER A 67 12.47 -7.13 1.55
N LEU A 68 12.85 -8.20 2.20
CA LEU A 68 13.87 -9.13 1.70
C LEU A 68 13.20 -10.38 1.13
N LYS A 69 13.73 -10.93 0.05
CA LYS A 69 13.30 -12.23 -0.51
C LYS A 69 13.35 -13.37 0.49
N SER A 70 14.18 -13.24 1.51
CA SER A 70 14.20 -14.16 2.66
C SER A 70 12.92 -14.15 3.49
N GLY A 71 11.99 -13.21 3.24
CA GLY A 71 10.80 -12.98 4.05
C GLY A 71 11.06 -12.22 5.35
N LYS A 72 12.31 -11.84 5.62
CA LYS A 72 12.63 -11.02 6.79
C LYS A 72 12.10 -9.61 6.57
N MET A 73 11.28 -9.13 7.49
CA MET A 73 10.89 -7.72 7.54
C MET A 73 12.11 -6.88 7.90
N LEU A 74 12.24 -5.74 7.22
CA LEU A 74 13.25 -4.75 7.59
C LEU A 74 12.85 -4.04 8.88
N ASP A 75 13.83 -3.52 9.59
CA ASP A 75 13.57 -2.61 10.69
C ASP A 75 12.76 -1.40 10.16
N PRO A 76 11.83 -0.87 10.96
CA PRO A 76 11.02 0.26 10.54
C PRO A 76 11.87 1.43 10.06
N CYS A 77 11.52 1.97 8.91
CA CYS A 77 12.13 3.19 8.38
C CYS A 77 11.56 4.38 9.12
N THR A 78 11.99 4.61 10.34
CA THR A 78 11.42 5.67 11.16
C THR A 78 11.75 7.05 10.58
N SER A 79 10.71 7.76 10.17
CA SER A 79 10.72 9.21 10.00
C SER A 79 9.70 9.82 10.95
N GLY A 80 9.61 11.07 11.08
CA GLY A 80 8.56 11.76 11.87
C GLY A 80 7.79 12.72 10.99
N VAL A 81 7.69 12.40 9.70
CA VAL A 81 7.06 13.25 8.70
C VAL A 81 5.56 13.27 8.95
N LYS A 82 4.99 14.47 8.96
CA LYS A 82 3.56 14.71 8.94
C LYS A 82 3.06 14.77 7.51
N ILE A 83 1.92 14.13 7.24
CA ILE A 83 1.30 14.14 5.93
C ILE A 83 0.28 15.27 5.86
N GLU A 84 0.46 16.13 4.86
CA GLU A 84 -0.48 17.17 4.50
C GLU A 84 -1.04 16.87 3.11
N GLU A 85 -2.34 17.10 2.91
CA GLU A 85 -2.99 16.86 1.60
C GLU A 85 -2.70 18.03 0.64
N THR A 86 -1.45 18.15 0.20
CA THR A 86 -0.95 19.26 -0.62
C THR A 86 -1.30 19.11 -2.10
N ASP A 87 -1.53 17.89 -2.58
CA ASP A 87 -2.04 17.57 -3.93
C ASP A 87 -3.47 17.03 -3.85
N PRO A 88 -4.51 17.86 -4.04
CA PRO A 88 -5.90 17.44 -3.88
C PRO A 88 -6.33 16.32 -4.84
N GLU A 89 -5.74 16.23 -6.03
CA GLU A 89 -6.05 15.19 -7.01
C GLU A 89 -5.51 13.84 -6.52
N LEU A 90 -4.24 13.79 -6.15
CA LEU A 90 -3.61 12.59 -5.58
C LEU A 90 -4.38 12.09 -4.35
N PHE A 91 -4.62 12.97 -3.39
CA PHE A 91 -5.26 12.56 -2.13
C PHE A 91 -6.74 12.17 -2.31
N SER A 92 -7.44 12.76 -3.27
CA SER A 92 -8.78 12.30 -3.65
C SER A 92 -8.79 10.88 -4.23
N GLU A 93 -7.78 10.53 -5.03
CA GLU A 93 -7.61 9.17 -5.54
C GLU A 93 -7.24 8.19 -4.42
N LEU A 94 -6.32 8.58 -3.52
CA LEU A 94 -5.89 7.75 -2.40
C LEU A 94 -7.07 7.41 -1.47
N LYS A 95 -7.99 8.33 -1.22
CA LYS A 95 -9.20 8.05 -0.42
C LYS A 95 -10.02 6.90 -0.97
N LYS A 96 -9.96 6.62 -2.26
CA LYS A 96 -10.66 5.51 -2.93
C LYS A 96 -9.84 4.21 -2.96
N SER A 97 -8.54 4.31 -3.25
CA SER A 97 -7.66 3.16 -3.44
C SER A 97 -6.91 2.73 -2.17
N TRP A 98 -6.71 3.65 -1.24
CA TRP A 98 -5.96 3.48 -0.01
C TRP A 98 -6.76 4.01 1.19
N THR A 99 -7.96 3.45 1.36
CA THR A 99 -8.91 3.90 2.38
C THR A 99 -8.50 3.44 3.77
N THR A 100 -8.83 4.25 4.77
CA THR A 100 -8.74 3.83 6.18
C THR A 100 -10.07 3.21 6.64
N PHE A 101 -10.00 2.31 7.60
CA PHE A 101 -11.18 1.72 8.24
C PHE A 101 -11.59 2.46 9.51
N TYR A 102 -10.65 3.17 10.11
CA TYR A 102 -10.80 3.89 11.38
C TYR A 102 -9.99 5.20 11.33
N GLY A 103 -10.37 6.16 12.16
CA GLY A 103 -9.62 7.39 12.31
C GLY A 103 -9.54 8.24 11.05
N THR A 104 -8.47 8.99 10.91
CA THR A 104 -8.25 9.86 9.75
C THR A 104 -7.42 9.18 8.67
N TYR A 105 -7.57 9.63 7.43
CA TYR A 105 -6.74 9.18 6.32
C TYR A 105 -5.27 9.51 6.55
N THR A 106 -5.00 10.74 7.00
CA THR A 106 -3.64 11.22 7.23
C THR A 106 -2.90 10.41 8.28
N ASP A 107 -3.55 10.04 9.40
CA ASP A 107 -2.91 9.20 10.43
C ASP A 107 -2.51 7.82 9.87
N PHE A 108 -3.37 7.23 9.05
CA PHE A 108 -3.07 5.94 8.42
C PHE A 108 -1.95 6.05 7.39
N TRP A 109 -1.98 7.06 6.51
CA TRP A 109 -0.94 7.27 5.52
C TRP A 109 0.39 7.67 6.16
N GLU A 110 0.38 8.47 7.23
CA GLU A 110 1.57 8.77 8.03
C GLU A 110 2.21 7.49 8.59
N HIS A 111 1.39 6.59 9.14
CA HIS A 111 1.87 5.32 9.66
C HIS A 111 2.58 4.50 8.57
N GLU A 112 1.93 4.31 7.43
CA GLU A 112 2.49 3.52 6.32
C GLU A 112 3.74 4.17 5.72
N TYR A 113 3.72 5.49 5.54
CA TYR A 113 4.88 6.21 5.02
C TYR A 113 6.06 6.16 5.99
N ASN A 114 5.85 6.54 7.24
CA ASN A 114 6.92 6.62 8.24
C ASN A 114 7.53 5.26 8.54
N LYS A 115 6.76 4.21 8.43
CA LYS A 115 7.20 2.85 8.74
C LYS A 115 7.83 2.12 7.54
N HIS A 116 7.41 2.44 6.33
CA HIS A 116 7.77 1.71 5.12
C HIS A 116 8.21 2.61 3.96
N GLY A 117 7.45 3.64 3.63
CA GLY A 117 7.68 4.48 2.46
C GLY A 117 8.92 5.32 2.54
N TYR A 118 9.31 5.77 3.71
CA TYR A 118 10.48 6.63 3.90
C TYR A 118 11.78 5.97 3.40
N CYS A 119 11.97 4.68 3.62
CA CYS A 119 13.13 3.96 3.07
C CYS A 119 13.13 3.97 1.53
N MET A 120 11.97 3.84 0.90
CA MET A 120 11.87 3.91 -0.56
C MET A 120 12.24 5.29 -1.08
N VAL A 121 11.76 6.34 -0.42
CA VAL A 121 12.10 7.72 -0.76
C VAL A 121 13.61 7.95 -0.72
N GLN A 122 14.29 7.44 0.32
CA GLN A 122 15.74 7.53 0.45
C GLN A 122 16.49 6.72 -0.62
N GLU A 123 16.00 5.53 -0.95
CA GLU A 123 16.62 4.65 -1.94
C GLU A 123 16.51 5.22 -3.36
N TYR A 124 15.31 5.70 -3.73
CA TYR A 124 15.03 6.20 -5.07
C TYR A 124 15.31 7.68 -5.24
N ASN A 125 15.74 8.37 -4.18
CA ASN A 125 15.97 9.81 -4.17
C ASN A 125 14.72 10.58 -4.66
N TRP A 126 13.55 10.18 -4.14
CA TRP A 126 12.29 10.85 -4.39
C TRP A 126 12.14 12.12 -3.55
N ASP A 127 11.29 13.04 -3.98
CA ASP A 127 11.13 14.34 -3.32
C ASP A 127 10.35 14.26 -2.00
N GLY A 128 9.67 13.15 -1.72
CA GLY A 128 8.97 12.96 -0.46
C GLY A 128 7.84 11.93 -0.49
N TYR A 129 6.88 12.08 0.44
CA TYR A 129 5.79 11.13 0.61
C TYR A 129 4.82 11.08 -0.59
N GLU A 130 4.65 12.18 -1.32
CA GLU A 130 3.78 12.19 -2.50
C GLU A 130 4.27 11.23 -3.58
N ASP A 131 5.58 11.17 -3.82
CA ASP A 131 6.16 10.26 -4.80
C ASP A 131 5.94 8.79 -4.39
N TYR A 132 6.08 8.47 -3.11
CA TYR A 132 5.76 7.16 -2.58
C TYR A 132 4.29 6.80 -2.79
N PHE A 133 3.38 7.70 -2.47
CA PHE A 133 1.95 7.47 -2.64
C PHE A 133 1.57 7.35 -4.10
N ARG A 134 2.09 8.21 -4.96
CA ARG A 134 1.86 8.20 -6.40
C ARG A 134 2.36 6.90 -7.03
N PHE A 135 3.57 6.49 -6.67
CA PHE A 135 4.14 5.22 -7.13
C PHE A 135 3.28 4.03 -6.69
N THR A 136 2.94 3.97 -5.41
CA THR A 136 2.14 2.87 -4.84
C THR A 136 0.75 2.80 -5.47
N ASN A 137 0.09 3.94 -5.65
CA ASN A 137 -1.23 4.02 -6.27
C ASN A 137 -1.21 3.60 -7.75
N ASN A 138 -0.19 4.00 -8.49
CA ASN A 138 -0.01 3.61 -9.89
C ASN A 138 0.28 2.10 -10.01
N LEU A 139 1.10 1.55 -9.14
CA LEU A 139 1.37 0.11 -9.08
C LEU A 139 0.09 -0.67 -8.77
N TYR A 140 -0.70 -0.24 -7.78
CA TYR A 140 -1.99 -0.83 -7.46
C TYR A 140 -2.94 -0.82 -8.65
N LYS A 141 -3.10 0.32 -9.34
CA LYS A 141 -3.96 0.44 -10.53
C LYS A 141 -3.52 -0.52 -11.64
N ALA A 142 -2.22 -0.64 -11.88
CA ALA A 142 -1.68 -1.53 -12.90
C ALA A 142 -1.94 -3.02 -12.56
N LEU A 143 -1.75 -3.41 -11.30
CA LEU A 143 -2.02 -4.77 -10.83
C LEU A 143 -3.51 -5.09 -10.86
N PHE A 144 -4.36 -4.18 -10.39
CA PHE A 144 -5.79 -4.39 -10.32
C PHE A 144 -6.41 -4.53 -11.71
N LYS A 145 -5.97 -3.72 -12.67
CA LYS A 145 -6.39 -3.84 -14.07
C LYS A 145 -6.07 -5.21 -14.65
N ASN A 146 -4.88 -5.71 -14.39
CA ASN A 146 -4.44 -7.03 -14.90
C ASN A 146 -5.18 -8.19 -14.22
N ILE A 147 -5.41 -8.12 -12.92
CA ILE A 147 -6.14 -9.16 -12.17
C ILE A 147 -7.60 -9.23 -12.62
N ILE A 148 -8.28 -8.08 -12.75
CA ILE A 148 -9.67 -8.03 -13.22
C ILE A 148 -9.77 -8.60 -14.64
N GLN A 149 -8.85 -8.25 -15.54
CA GLN A 149 -8.85 -8.79 -16.89
C GLN A 149 -8.67 -10.31 -16.94
N GLN A 150 -7.93 -10.90 -16.00
CA GLN A 150 -7.72 -12.35 -15.94
C GLN A 150 -8.90 -13.11 -15.30
N VAL A 151 -9.68 -12.48 -14.45
CA VAL A 151 -10.80 -13.13 -13.73
C VAL A 151 -12.10 -13.09 -14.53
N TYR A 152 -12.25 -12.11 -15.43
CA TYR A 152 -13.47 -11.90 -16.22
C TYR A 152 -13.33 -12.29 -17.71
N HIS A 153 -12.22 -12.91 -18.09
CA HIS A 153 -11.99 -13.56 -19.39
C HIS A 153 -11.75 -15.07 -19.18
#